data_c28bc577660ecb81c46558b1b678fce4
#
_entry.id   c28bc577660ecb81c46558b1b678fce4
#
_cell.length_a   1.000
_cell.length_b   1.000
_cell.length_c   1.000
_cell.angle_alpha   90.00
_cell.angle_beta   90.00
_cell.angle_gamma   90.00
#
_symmetry.space_group_name_H-M   'P 1'
#
loop_
_entity.id
_entity.type
_entity.pdbx_description
1 polymer ?
#
loop_
_entity_poly.entity_id
_entity_poly.type
_entity_poly.pdbx_seq_one_letter_code
_entity_poly.pdbx_strand_id
1 'polypeptide(L)'
;DYLSFRQLPYVVDSTNREDNYTRNKIRLHVLPLLQSVNPAVPETIVRTMDHLKEVATVYRHSIAEQKSKILMKTEEETYIKIEELLQQPSPKALLFEMVREYGFLSSQVDDIWESLEAHSGKEFLSADYRLIKDRNRLILTSKKKEADVSFEITENMSGINVPVALKFAFISNEEHYEIP
;
A
#
# COMPACT_ATOMS: atom_id res chain seq x y z
N ASP A 1 42.74 6.20 16.13
CA ASP A 1 41.47 6.17 16.83
C ASP A 1 41.44 7.28 17.90
N TYR A 2 40.35 8.10 17.94
CA TYR A 2 40.23 9.25 18.85
C TYR A 2 40.32 8.83 20.33
N LEU A 3 39.74 7.68 20.69
CA LEU A 3 39.76 7.19 22.07
C LEU A 3 41.14 6.77 22.49
N SER A 4 41.90 6.13 21.60
CA SER A 4 43.30 5.78 21.83
C SER A 4 44.20 7.00 21.95
N PHE A 5 43.98 8.03 21.09
CA PHE A 5 44.71 9.29 21.16
C PHE A 5 44.47 10.05 22.48
N ARG A 6 43.23 9.99 23.01
CA ARG A 6 42.83 10.62 24.28
C ARG A 6 43.06 9.74 25.50
N GLN A 7 43.58 8.53 25.34
CA GLN A 7 43.80 7.54 26.42
C GLN A 7 42.53 7.28 27.26
N LEU A 8 41.35 7.35 26.64
CA LEU A 8 40.10 7.11 27.33
C LEU A 8 39.80 5.60 27.39
N PRO A 9 39.43 5.08 28.58
CA PRO A 9 39.02 3.69 28.69
C PRO A 9 37.71 3.46 27.94
N TYR A 10 37.62 2.38 27.15
CA TYR A 10 36.38 1.98 26.49
C TYR A 10 36.19 0.48 26.61
N VAL A 11 34.94 0.07 26.70
CA VAL A 11 34.56 -1.35 26.74
C VAL A 11 34.19 -1.78 25.31
N VAL A 12 34.79 -2.84 24.85
CA VAL A 12 34.41 -3.46 23.58
C VAL A 12 33.34 -4.50 23.89
N ASP A 13 32.16 -4.30 23.34
CA ASP A 13 31.10 -5.30 23.41
C ASP A 13 31.57 -6.59 22.69
N SER A 14 31.60 -7.69 23.41
CA SER A 14 32.05 -9.00 22.89
C SER A 14 31.18 -9.47 21.72
N THR A 15 29.89 -9.13 21.72
CA THR A 15 28.96 -9.49 20.63
C THR A 15 29.34 -8.87 19.28
N ASN A 16 30.14 -7.81 19.26
CA ASN A 16 30.68 -7.22 18.05
C ASN A 16 31.68 -8.15 17.29
N ARG A 17 32.21 -9.16 17.94
CA ARG A 17 33.12 -10.16 17.35
C ARG A 17 32.40 -11.45 16.95
N GLU A 18 31.17 -11.63 17.35
CA GLU A 18 30.36 -12.80 17.04
C GLU A 18 29.62 -12.63 15.72
N ASP A 19 29.57 -13.69 14.92
CA ASP A 19 28.91 -13.70 13.62
C ASP A 19 27.44 -14.20 13.66
N ASN A 20 26.87 -14.29 14.86
CA ASN A 20 25.50 -14.74 15.07
C ASN A 20 24.46 -13.86 14.37
N TYR A 21 24.76 -12.59 14.16
CA TYR A 21 23.87 -11.64 13.49
C TYR A 21 24.28 -11.41 12.04
N THR A 22 23.31 -11.35 11.13
CA THR A 22 23.52 -11.11 9.68
C THR A 22 24.40 -9.88 9.43
N ARG A 23 24.20 -8.79 10.17
CA ARG A 23 25.03 -7.58 10.07
C ARG A 23 26.50 -7.87 10.35
N ASN A 24 26.80 -8.66 11.38
CA ASN A 24 28.16 -9.01 11.73
C ASN A 24 28.79 -9.97 10.72
N LYS A 25 28.02 -10.94 10.18
CA LYS A 25 28.46 -11.80 9.06
C LYS A 25 28.90 -10.99 7.86
N ILE A 26 28.10 -10.01 7.46
CA ILE A 26 28.44 -9.13 6.33
C ILE A 26 29.73 -8.36 6.64
N ARG A 27 29.83 -7.75 7.82
CA ARG A 27 30.98 -6.93 8.18
C ARG A 27 32.26 -7.72 8.35
N LEU A 28 32.20 -8.93 8.96
CA LEU A 28 33.36 -9.71 9.30
C LEU A 28 33.84 -10.63 8.17
N HIS A 29 32.95 -11.06 7.29
CA HIS A 29 33.26 -12.05 6.27
C HIS A 29 33.04 -11.54 4.84
N VAL A 30 31.89 -10.94 4.56
CA VAL A 30 31.53 -10.56 3.18
C VAL A 30 32.32 -9.33 2.72
N LEU A 31 32.32 -8.26 3.51
CA LEU A 31 33.04 -7.03 3.15
C LEU A 31 34.55 -7.25 2.99
N PRO A 32 35.27 -7.95 3.88
CA PRO A 32 36.68 -8.24 3.68
C PRO A 32 36.96 -9.10 2.45
N LEU A 33 36.08 -10.06 2.15
CA LEU A 33 36.19 -10.86 0.92
C LEU A 33 36.06 -9.98 -0.34
N LEU A 34 35.06 -9.11 -0.37
CA LEU A 34 34.88 -8.17 -1.48
C LEU A 34 36.08 -7.21 -1.62
N GLN A 35 36.63 -6.72 -0.50
CA GLN A 35 37.82 -5.89 -0.49
C GLN A 35 39.08 -6.61 -1.00
N SER A 36 39.19 -7.93 -0.77
CA SER A 36 40.30 -8.70 -1.33
C SER A 36 40.27 -8.82 -2.84
N VAL A 37 39.08 -8.74 -3.45
CA VAL A 37 38.87 -8.71 -4.91
C VAL A 37 39.08 -7.29 -5.45
N ASN A 38 38.53 -6.30 -4.77
CA ASN A 38 38.69 -4.89 -5.13
C ASN A 38 38.70 -4.01 -3.86
N PRO A 39 39.87 -3.47 -3.48
CA PRO A 39 40.00 -2.64 -2.28
C PRO A 39 39.07 -1.41 -2.25
N ALA A 40 38.63 -0.90 -3.39
CA ALA A 40 37.75 0.27 -3.49
C ALA A 40 36.25 -0.05 -3.33
N VAL A 41 35.89 -1.30 -2.98
CA VAL A 41 34.47 -1.70 -2.82
C VAL A 41 33.73 -0.85 -1.78
N PRO A 42 34.23 -0.60 -0.56
CA PRO A 42 33.49 0.17 0.43
C PRO A 42 33.17 1.59 -0.04
N GLU A 43 34.15 2.28 -0.60
CA GLU A 43 33.98 3.65 -1.11
C GLU A 43 33.01 3.67 -2.31
N THR A 44 33.08 2.66 -3.16
CA THR A 44 32.17 2.53 -4.31
C THR A 44 30.74 2.27 -3.86
N ILE A 45 30.53 1.43 -2.85
CA ILE A 45 29.21 1.19 -2.28
C ILE A 45 28.64 2.50 -1.69
N VAL A 46 29.41 3.22 -0.88
CA VAL A 46 28.97 4.49 -0.28
C VAL A 46 28.60 5.50 -1.37
N ARG A 47 29.46 5.69 -2.37
CA ARG A 47 29.18 6.59 -3.49
C ARG A 47 27.92 6.20 -4.26
N THR A 48 27.71 4.91 -4.50
CA THR A 48 26.50 4.41 -5.17
C THR A 48 25.26 4.65 -4.31
N MET A 49 25.35 4.44 -3.01
CA MET A 49 24.25 4.73 -2.08
C MET A 49 23.87 6.23 -2.07
N ASP A 50 24.86 7.12 -2.08
CA ASP A 50 24.61 8.55 -2.10
C ASP A 50 23.98 8.98 -3.43
N HIS A 51 24.46 8.46 -4.55
CA HIS A 51 23.84 8.68 -5.85
C HIS A 51 22.37 8.18 -5.88
N LEU A 52 22.11 6.97 -5.35
CA LEU A 52 20.76 6.43 -5.27
C LEU A 52 19.84 7.26 -4.37
N LYS A 53 20.34 7.89 -3.31
CA LYS A 53 19.55 8.81 -2.48
C LYS A 53 19.10 10.04 -3.28
N GLU A 54 19.98 10.61 -4.09
CA GLU A 54 19.65 11.74 -4.97
C GLU A 54 18.59 11.33 -6.00
N VAL A 55 18.81 10.21 -6.69
CA VAL A 55 17.83 9.65 -7.64
C VAL A 55 16.48 9.41 -6.98
N ALA A 56 16.47 8.83 -5.77
CA ALA A 56 15.25 8.59 -5.01
C ALA A 56 14.53 9.90 -4.63
N THR A 57 15.25 10.99 -4.47
CA THR A 57 14.65 12.30 -4.20
C THR A 57 13.91 12.83 -5.43
N VAL A 58 14.54 12.78 -6.60
CA VAL A 58 13.92 13.15 -7.89
C VAL A 58 12.70 12.26 -8.17
N TYR A 59 12.86 10.94 -7.99
CA TYR A 59 11.79 9.97 -8.18
C TYR A 59 10.57 10.29 -7.30
N ARG A 60 10.78 10.47 -5.99
CA ARG A 60 9.68 10.80 -5.05
C ARG A 60 8.98 12.10 -5.40
N HIS A 61 9.74 13.12 -5.82
CA HIS A 61 9.16 14.39 -6.23
C HIS A 61 8.28 14.22 -7.47
N SER A 62 8.77 13.51 -8.49
CA SER A 62 8.01 13.23 -9.71
C SER A 62 6.74 12.42 -9.42
N ILE A 63 6.82 11.39 -8.58
CA ILE A 63 5.66 10.60 -8.17
C ILE A 63 4.64 11.47 -7.43
N ALA A 64 5.07 12.30 -6.49
CA ALA A 64 4.17 13.18 -5.74
C ALA A 64 3.44 14.17 -6.66
N GLU A 65 4.15 14.75 -7.61
CA GLU A 65 3.58 15.67 -8.60
C GLU A 65 2.53 14.97 -9.49
N GLN A 66 2.88 13.81 -10.06
CA GLN A 66 1.95 13.05 -10.91
C GLN A 66 0.74 12.56 -10.12
N LYS A 67 0.96 12.05 -8.92
CA LYS A 67 -0.10 11.60 -8.01
C LYS A 67 -1.10 12.72 -7.70
N SER A 68 -0.62 13.93 -7.42
CA SER A 68 -1.50 15.07 -7.12
C SER A 68 -2.45 15.43 -8.27
N LYS A 69 -2.10 15.11 -9.51
CA LYS A 69 -2.90 15.38 -10.71
C LYS A 69 -3.95 14.29 -10.97
N ILE A 70 -3.68 13.04 -10.57
CA ILE A 70 -4.45 11.86 -10.97
C ILE A 70 -5.32 11.31 -9.85
N LEU A 71 -4.83 11.39 -8.59
CA LEU A 71 -5.56 10.89 -7.43
C LEU A 71 -6.59 11.92 -6.99
N MET A 72 -7.85 11.63 -7.25
CA MET A 72 -8.97 12.46 -6.85
C MET A 72 -9.50 12.01 -5.50
N LYS A 73 -9.66 12.95 -4.58
CA LYS A 73 -10.27 12.72 -3.26
C LYS A 73 -11.53 13.55 -3.15
N THR A 74 -12.63 12.88 -2.86
CA THR A 74 -13.89 13.51 -2.46
C THR A 74 -14.19 13.18 -1.00
N GLU A 75 -15.28 13.68 -0.44
CA GLU A 75 -15.70 13.33 0.92
C GLU A 75 -16.07 11.85 1.06
N GLU A 76 -16.55 11.22 -0.02
CA GLU A 76 -17.07 9.86 -0.02
C GLU A 76 -16.07 8.81 -0.54
N GLU A 77 -15.24 9.18 -1.52
CA GLU A 77 -14.34 8.24 -2.19
C GLU A 77 -12.99 8.84 -2.59
N THR A 78 -12.00 7.96 -2.73
CA THR A 78 -10.73 8.26 -3.39
C THR A 78 -10.68 7.43 -4.67
N TYR A 79 -10.37 8.05 -5.82
CA TYR A 79 -10.30 7.31 -7.08
C TYR A 79 -9.19 7.79 -8.00
N ILE A 80 -8.79 6.91 -8.90
CA ILE A 80 -7.79 7.14 -9.95
C ILE A 80 -8.50 7.02 -11.29
N LYS A 81 -8.37 8.01 -12.17
CA LYS A 81 -8.86 7.93 -13.54
C LYS A 81 -7.87 7.14 -14.39
N ILE A 82 -8.33 6.03 -14.97
CA ILE A 82 -7.48 5.11 -15.73
C ILE A 82 -6.87 5.79 -16.95
N GLU A 83 -7.64 6.58 -17.68
CA GLU A 83 -7.15 7.29 -18.86
C GLU A 83 -6.01 8.25 -18.52
N GLU A 84 -6.16 9.05 -17.46
CA GLU A 84 -5.11 9.98 -17.02
C GLU A 84 -3.87 9.24 -16.49
N LEU A 85 -4.07 8.08 -15.86
CA LEU A 85 -2.97 7.21 -15.42
C LEU A 85 -2.17 6.69 -16.62
N LEU A 86 -2.84 6.18 -17.65
CA LEU A 86 -2.18 5.59 -18.83
C LEU A 86 -1.41 6.62 -19.66
N GLN A 87 -1.73 7.90 -19.57
CA GLN A 87 -1.01 8.99 -20.23
C GLN A 87 0.31 9.37 -19.52
N GLN A 88 0.58 8.83 -18.33
CA GLN A 88 1.81 9.16 -17.61
C GLN A 88 3.04 8.43 -18.18
N PRO A 89 4.25 8.99 -18.04
CA PRO A 89 5.47 8.37 -18.58
C PRO A 89 5.77 6.96 -18.06
N SER A 90 5.36 6.66 -16.82
CA SER A 90 5.56 5.36 -16.18
C SER A 90 4.31 4.95 -15.40
N PRO A 91 3.20 4.63 -16.10
CA PRO A 91 1.90 4.49 -15.47
C PRO A 91 1.83 3.32 -14.48
N LYS A 92 2.50 2.20 -14.77
CA LYS A 92 2.52 1.04 -13.85
C LYS A 92 3.31 1.34 -12.57
N ALA A 93 4.44 2.05 -12.67
CA ALA A 93 5.21 2.46 -11.50
C ALA A 93 4.42 3.47 -10.65
N LEU A 94 3.71 4.40 -11.28
CA LEU A 94 2.85 5.35 -10.60
C LEU A 94 1.67 4.67 -9.90
N LEU A 95 1.01 3.71 -10.56
CA LEU A 95 -0.03 2.89 -9.95
C LEU A 95 0.50 2.17 -8.72
N PHE A 96 1.67 1.52 -8.83
CA PHE A 96 2.31 0.84 -7.70
C PHE A 96 2.50 1.78 -6.50
N GLU A 97 3.09 2.97 -6.72
CA GLU A 97 3.33 3.93 -5.65
C GLU A 97 2.03 4.48 -5.04
N MET A 98 0.97 4.63 -5.83
CA MET A 98 -0.34 5.06 -5.32
C MET A 98 -1.00 3.99 -4.45
N VAL A 99 -1.09 2.75 -4.92
CA VAL A 99 -1.83 1.70 -4.19
C VAL A 99 -1.02 1.12 -3.02
N ARG A 100 0.29 1.16 -3.07
CA ARG A 100 1.19 0.71 -1.99
C ARG A 100 0.93 1.44 -0.67
N GLU A 101 0.61 2.73 -0.72
CA GLU A 101 0.28 3.51 0.48
C GLU A 101 -0.98 3.01 1.20
N TYR A 102 -1.81 2.27 0.49
CA TYR A 102 -3.04 1.64 1.02
C TYR A 102 -2.86 0.15 1.30
N GLY A 103 -1.61 -0.31 1.38
CA GLY A 103 -1.26 -1.67 1.79
C GLY A 103 -1.41 -2.75 0.73
N PHE A 104 -1.51 -2.39 -0.57
CA PHE A 104 -1.48 -3.36 -1.65
C PHE A 104 -0.04 -3.81 -1.93
N LEU A 105 0.13 -5.11 -2.16
CA LEU A 105 1.42 -5.73 -2.44
C LEU A 105 1.82 -5.60 -3.91
N SER A 106 3.12 -5.71 -4.18
CA SER A 106 3.65 -5.65 -5.54
C SER A 106 3.02 -6.68 -6.49
N SER A 107 2.79 -7.91 -6.01
CA SER A 107 2.11 -8.96 -6.79
C SER A 107 0.68 -8.58 -7.16
N GLN A 108 -0.04 -7.88 -6.30
CA GLN A 108 -1.39 -7.42 -6.59
C GLN A 108 -1.42 -6.30 -7.63
N VAL A 109 -0.35 -5.52 -7.75
CA VAL A 109 -0.27 -4.45 -8.75
C VAL A 109 -0.28 -5.02 -10.18
N ASP A 110 0.33 -6.17 -10.40
CA ASP A 110 0.28 -6.84 -11.69
C ASP A 110 -1.17 -7.24 -12.05
N ASP A 111 -1.89 -7.82 -11.11
CA ASP A 111 -3.30 -8.19 -11.27
C ASP A 111 -4.22 -6.96 -11.49
N ILE A 112 -3.96 -5.87 -10.74
CA ILE A 112 -4.68 -4.60 -10.91
C ILE A 112 -4.40 -4.04 -12.30
N TRP A 113 -3.15 -4.02 -12.73
CA TRP A 113 -2.74 -3.53 -14.03
C TRP A 113 -3.42 -4.28 -15.17
N GLU A 114 -3.40 -5.60 -15.14
CA GLU A 114 -4.08 -6.44 -16.14
C GLU A 114 -5.61 -6.21 -16.15
N SER A 115 -6.17 -5.80 -15.02
CA SER A 115 -7.59 -5.52 -14.93
C SER A 115 -8.03 -4.21 -15.58
N LEU A 116 -7.11 -3.30 -15.89
CA LEU A 116 -7.46 -1.96 -16.42
C LEU A 116 -8.25 -2.05 -17.72
N GLU A 117 -7.97 -3.05 -18.57
CA GLU A 117 -8.67 -3.30 -19.83
C GLU A 117 -9.87 -4.26 -19.68
N ALA A 118 -10.05 -4.86 -18.50
CA ALA A 118 -11.12 -5.83 -18.26
C ALA A 118 -12.45 -5.13 -17.97
N HIS A 119 -13.53 -5.94 -17.91
CA HIS A 119 -14.86 -5.48 -17.51
C HIS A 119 -14.86 -4.92 -16.08
N SER A 120 -15.80 -4.02 -15.78
CA SER A 120 -16.03 -3.45 -14.45
C SER A 120 -16.39 -4.53 -13.43
N GLY A 121 -16.11 -4.27 -12.15
CA GLY A 121 -16.49 -5.14 -11.04
C GLY A 121 -15.34 -5.99 -10.48
N LYS A 122 -14.12 -5.94 -11.04
CA LYS A 122 -12.96 -6.58 -10.38
C LYS A 122 -12.63 -5.84 -9.08
N GLU A 123 -12.38 -6.63 -8.05
CA GLU A 123 -12.08 -6.17 -6.71
C GLU A 123 -10.76 -6.72 -6.20
N PHE A 124 -9.98 -5.86 -5.55
CA PHE A 124 -8.70 -6.21 -4.93
C PHE A 124 -8.72 -5.75 -3.48
N LEU A 125 -8.18 -6.58 -2.58
CA LEU A 125 -8.25 -6.35 -1.14
C LEU A 125 -6.85 -6.21 -0.55
N SER A 126 -6.60 -5.15 0.22
CA SER A 126 -5.48 -5.05 1.16
C SER A 126 -5.96 -5.33 2.59
N ALA A 127 -5.14 -5.12 3.60
CA ALA A 127 -5.56 -5.29 5.00
C ALA A 127 -6.75 -4.37 5.35
N ASP A 128 -6.65 -3.08 5.02
CA ASP A 128 -7.58 -2.04 5.47
C ASP A 128 -8.39 -1.39 4.34
N TYR A 129 -8.05 -1.69 3.08
CA TYR A 129 -8.66 -1.04 1.92
C TYR A 129 -9.12 -2.04 0.87
N ARG A 130 -10.08 -1.59 0.08
CA ARG A 130 -10.64 -2.26 -1.08
C ARG A 130 -10.45 -1.35 -2.30
N LEU A 131 -9.95 -1.91 -3.40
CA LEU A 131 -9.82 -1.25 -4.70
C LEU A 131 -10.77 -1.93 -5.67
N ILE A 132 -11.66 -1.16 -6.29
CA ILE A 132 -12.65 -1.64 -7.25
C ILE A 132 -12.36 -1.00 -8.60
N LYS A 133 -12.26 -1.82 -9.64
CA LYS A 133 -12.25 -1.35 -11.02
C LYS A 133 -13.68 -1.11 -11.46
N ASP A 134 -14.05 0.16 -11.69
CA ASP A 134 -15.36 0.56 -12.22
C ASP A 134 -15.20 1.43 -13.47
N ARG A 135 -15.66 0.93 -14.60
CA ARG A 135 -15.58 1.60 -15.92
C ARG A 135 -14.17 2.17 -16.17
N ASN A 136 -14.02 3.49 -16.14
CA ASN A 136 -12.75 4.19 -16.39
C ASN A 136 -12.07 4.68 -15.10
N ARG A 137 -12.40 4.08 -13.94
CA ARG A 137 -11.85 4.47 -12.63
C ARG A 137 -11.42 3.27 -11.81
N LEU A 138 -10.39 3.47 -10.99
CA LEU A 138 -10.06 2.62 -9.86
C LEU A 138 -10.51 3.34 -8.59
N ILE A 139 -11.50 2.79 -7.90
CA ILE A 139 -12.11 3.38 -6.70
C ILE A 139 -11.51 2.71 -5.48
N LEU A 140 -10.96 3.51 -4.59
CA LEU A 140 -10.33 3.08 -3.36
C LEU A 140 -11.22 3.45 -2.17
N THR A 141 -11.67 2.45 -1.44
CA THR A 141 -12.50 2.62 -0.24
C THR A 141 -11.85 1.94 0.96
N SER A 142 -12.00 2.54 2.14
CA SER A 142 -11.62 1.86 3.38
C SER A 142 -12.57 0.68 3.61
N LYS A 143 -12.01 -0.46 3.99
CA LYS A 143 -12.80 -1.51 4.62
C LYS A 143 -13.24 -0.98 5.99
N LYS A 144 -14.30 -0.19 6.02
CA LYS A 144 -14.97 0.00 7.29
C LYS A 144 -15.24 -1.41 7.82
N LYS A 145 -14.85 -1.68 9.04
CA LYS A 145 -15.53 -2.73 9.80
C LYS A 145 -17.00 -2.35 9.70
N GLU A 146 -17.72 -3.02 8.80
CA GLU A 146 -19.15 -3.10 8.93
C GLU A 146 -19.32 -3.64 10.34
N ALA A 147 -19.67 -2.77 11.27
CA ALA A 147 -20.24 -3.25 12.49
C ALA A 147 -21.37 -4.14 11.99
N ASP A 148 -21.33 -5.42 12.33
CA ASP A 148 -22.47 -6.32 12.16
C ASP A 148 -23.62 -5.71 12.96
N VAL A 149 -24.28 -4.72 12.36
CA VAL A 149 -25.46 -4.12 12.93
C VAL A 149 -26.59 -5.05 12.56
N SER A 150 -26.74 -6.10 13.36
CA SER A 150 -27.92 -6.94 13.29
C SER A 150 -29.10 -6.16 13.89
N PHE A 151 -30.15 -6.02 13.11
CA PHE A 151 -31.42 -5.47 13.59
C PHE A 151 -32.36 -6.64 13.89
N GLU A 152 -32.81 -6.71 15.11
CA GLU A 152 -33.87 -7.65 15.51
C GLU A 152 -35.22 -7.00 15.14
N ILE A 153 -35.93 -7.60 14.17
CA ILE A 153 -37.26 -7.13 13.76
C ILE A 153 -38.27 -7.88 14.59
N THR A 154 -38.97 -7.15 15.47
CA THR A 154 -40.04 -7.67 16.27
C THR A 154 -41.42 -7.38 15.65
N GLU A 155 -42.42 -8.20 15.99
CA GLU A 155 -43.80 -8.08 15.45
C GLU A 155 -44.46 -6.68 15.65
N ASN A 156 -43.97 -5.91 16.60
CA ASN A 156 -44.50 -4.58 16.89
C ASN A 156 -43.80 -3.44 16.12
N MET A 157 -42.80 -3.75 15.29
CA MET A 157 -42.08 -2.73 14.51
C MET A 157 -42.79 -2.39 13.21
N SER A 158 -43.09 -1.10 12.99
CA SER A 158 -43.67 -0.61 11.75
C SER A 158 -42.62 -0.26 10.68
N GLY A 159 -41.32 -0.25 11.01
CA GLY A 159 -40.24 0.02 10.08
C GLY A 159 -38.88 0.23 10.76
N ILE A 160 -37.83 0.32 9.96
CA ILE A 160 -36.49 0.72 10.35
C ILE A 160 -35.99 1.79 9.38
N ASN A 161 -35.08 2.68 9.85
CA ASN A 161 -34.56 3.76 9.04
C ASN A 161 -33.09 3.58 8.65
N VAL A 162 -32.40 2.59 9.21
CA VAL A 162 -30.95 2.34 9.01
C VAL A 162 -30.76 0.83 8.86
N PRO A 163 -29.94 0.33 7.92
CA PRO A 163 -29.16 1.05 6.91
C PRO A 163 -29.98 1.60 5.74
N VAL A 164 -31.16 1.06 5.52
CA VAL A 164 -32.12 1.49 4.49
C VAL A 164 -33.49 1.66 5.15
N ALA A 165 -34.25 2.68 4.76
CA ALA A 165 -35.59 2.88 5.28
C ALA A 165 -36.52 1.77 4.75
N LEU A 166 -37.00 0.90 5.65
CA LEU A 166 -37.94 -0.17 5.36
C LEU A 166 -39.20 0.03 6.20
N LYS A 167 -40.37 -0.17 5.60
CA LYS A 167 -41.65 -0.22 6.30
C LYS A 167 -42.16 -1.64 6.31
N PHE A 168 -42.66 -2.07 7.45
CA PHE A 168 -43.24 -3.41 7.65
C PHE A 168 -44.74 -3.30 7.74
N ALA A 169 -45.42 -4.23 7.09
CA ALA A 169 -46.87 -4.38 7.22
C ALA A 169 -47.22 -5.89 7.27
N PHE A 170 -48.21 -6.24 8.09
CA PHE A 170 -48.76 -7.56 8.07
C PHE A 170 -49.67 -7.73 6.86
N ILE A 171 -49.45 -8.78 6.10
CA ILE A 171 -50.28 -9.15 4.95
C ILE A 171 -51.13 -10.36 5.36
N SER A 172 -52.43 -10.28 5.20
CA SER A 172 -53.31 -11.46 5.31
C SER A 172 -53.07 -12.38 4.14
N ASN A 173 -53.08 -13.69 4.31
CA ASN A 173 -52.73 -14.74 3.36
C ASN A 173 -53.54 -14.75 2.03
N GLU A 174 -54.37 -13.75 1.78
CA GLU A 174 -55.23 -13.69 0.59
C GLU A 174 -54.76 -12.71 -0.48
N GLU A 175 -53.69 -11.93 -0.23
CA GLU A 175 -53.16 -11.00 -1.22
C GLU A 175 -51.84 -11.48 -1.82
N HIS A 176 -51.87 -11.88 -3.08
CA HIS A 176 -50.65 -12.12 -3.87
C HIS A 176 -50.02 -10.79 -4.26
N TYR A 177 -48.83 -10.49 -3.72
CA TYR A 177 -48.03 -9.35 -4.21
C TYR A 177 -47.07 -9.85 -5.29
N GLU A 178 -47.17 -9.27 -6.49
CA GLU A 178 -46.11 -9.35 -7.49
C GLU A 178 -45.00 -8.36 -7.11
N ILE A 179 -43.77 -8.88 -6.98
CA ILE A 179 -42.56 -8.05 -6.77
C ILE A 179 -42.20 -7.46 -8.13
N PRO A 180 -42.08 -6.13 -8.27
CA PRO A 180 -41.70 -5.48 -9.52
C PRO A 180 -40.25 -5.78 -9.92
#